data_54f536e89bf5087284df763a0e946d28
#
_entry.id   54f536e89bf5087284df763a0e946d28
#
_cell.length_a   1.000
_cell.length_b   1.000
_cell.length_c   1.000
_cell.angle_alpha   90.00
_cell.angle_beta   90.00
_cell.angle_gamma   90.00
#
_symmetry.space_group_name_H-M   'P 1'
#
loop_
_entity.id
_entity.type
_entity.pdbx_description
1 polymer ?
#
loop_
_entity_poly.entity_id
_entity_poly.type
_entity_poly.pdbx_seq_one_letter_code
_entity_poly.pdbx_strand_id
1 'polypeptide(L)'
;MKSAGEVFRLEKTDGDARAGVVFTEHGEVQTPVFMPVGTQASVKGVSPDELLEMQAQIILGNTYHLVVRPGLEVMEQMGGLHKFMRWQEPILTDSGGFQVFSLAKIREVREEGVWFSSHVDGKKLFLGPKEAIRAQVTLGSDIMMAFDECPPWPCSRDVLEKSLERTLRWAKICREEQLATKTKNLLFGIVQGGDQADLRKKSCLALQEIGFDGYAIGGVSVGEPEKEMMAAIDSSAPHLPMDRPRYVMGLGHPDQMVRMIGKGVDMFDCVLPTRVARNGTACTTTGPVSVRKSTWTRDEGPIVEGCGCYTCLRFSRAYIQHLIKAEELLGLRLISLHNLFFNLETLRQARRAILEGRWQSWSREFLERYQRGGTSKEEESTDDV
;
A
#
# COMPACT_ATOMS: atom_id res chain seq x y z
N MET A 1 3.85 -22.25 15.76
CA MET A 1 4.66 -21.50 16.74
C MET A 1 5.79 -20.81 15.99
N LYS A 2 6.07 -19.52 16.25
CA LYS A 2 7.18 -18.74 15.69
C LYS A 2 8.51 -19.35 16.13
N SER A 3 9.42 -19.65 15.19
CA SER A 3 10.82 -19.96 15.53
C SER A 3 11.59 -18.68 15.90
N ALA A 4 12.62 -18.78 16.72
CA ALA A 4 13.40 -17.61 17.10
C ALA A 4 14.03 -16.97 15.84
N GLY A 5 13.74 -15.69 15.57
CA GLY A 5 14.22 -14.96 14.40
C GLY A 5 13.43 -15.17 13.11
N GLU A 6 12.33 -15.89 13.12
CA GLU A 6 11.46 -16.07 11.95
C GLU A 6 10.73 -14.76 11.64
N VAL A 7 10.93 -14.24 10.43
CA VAL A 7 10.27 -13.03 9.92
C VAL A 7 9.03 -13.36 9.11
N PHE A 8 9.12 -14.43 8.30
CA PHE A 8 8.05 -14.86 7.42
C PHE A 8 7.97 -16.37 7.35
N ARG A 9 6.77 -16.90 7.45
CA ARG A 9 6.48 -18.31 7.23
C ARG A 9 5.57 -18.47 6.03
N LEU A 10 6.07 -19.09 4.97
CA LEU A 10 5.25 -19.51 3.84
C LEU A 10 4.45 -20.74 4.25
N GLU A 11 3.13 -20.66 4.17
CA GLU A 11 2.23 -21.76 4.57
C GLU A 11 1.80 -22.60 3.37
N LYS A 12 1.53 -21.96 2.22
CA LYS A 12 1.11 -22.66 1.00
C LYS A 12 1.37 -21.81 -0.25
N THR A 13 1.57 -22.52 -1.36
CA THR A 13 1.56 -21.94 -2.71
C THR A 13 0.51 -22.65 -3.56
N ASP A 14 -0.08 -21.93 -4.52
CA ASP A 14 -0.95 -22.47 -5.58
C ASP A 14 -0.59 -21.74 -6.89
N GLY A 15 0.23 -22.41 -7.74
CA GLY A 15 1.04 -21.75 -8.75
C GLY A 15 2.07 -20.81 -8.09
N ASP A 16 2.18 -19.57 -8.60
CA ASP A 16 3.06 -18.56 -8.00
C ASP A 16 2.38 -17.80 -6.84
N ALA A 17 1.05 -17.92 -6.67
CA ALA A 17 0.33 -17.29 -5.57
C ALA A 17 0.73 -17.92 -4.23
N ARG A 18 0.90 -17.06 -3.20
CA ARG A 18 1.47 -17.42 -1.91
C ARG A 18 0.52 -17.05 -0.77
N ALA A 19 0.39 -17.92 0.21
CA ALA A 19 -0.20 -17.61 1.51
C ALA A 19 0.85 -17.84 2.60
N GLY A 20 1.03 -16.87 3.49
CA GLY A 20 2.02 -16.93 4.55
C GLY A 20 1.65 -16.06 5.75
N VAL A 21 2.60 -15.88 6.67
CA VAL A 21 2.46 -15.05 7.87
C VAL A 21 3.74 -14.25 8.06
N VAL A 22 3.62 -12.93 8.16
CA VAL A 22 4.71 -12.03 8.60
C VAL A 22 4.61 -11.87 10.12
N PHE A 23 5.73 -12.00 10.81
CA PHE A 23 5.81 -11.87 12.26
C PHE A 23 6.39 -10.51 12.64
N THR A 24 5.62 -9.72 13.38
CA THR A 24 6.02 -8.41 13.89
C THR A 24 6.01 -8.36 15.42
N GLU A 25 6.38 -7.23 15.99
CA GLU A 25 6.36 -7.04 17.44
C GLU A 25 4.93 -6.89 17.99
N HIS A 26 4.01 -6.28 17.20
CA HIS A 26 2.61 -6.07 17.59
C HIS A 26 1.64 -7.14 17.04
N GLY A 27 2.11 -8.20 16.43
CA GLY A 27 1.25 -9.31 16.01
C GLY A 27 1.68 -9.99 14.71
N GLU A 28 0.88 -10.97 14.33
CA GLU A 28 1.04 -11.73 13.09
C GLU A 28 0.20 -11.12 11.98
N VAL A 29 0.77 -11.01 10.78
CA VAL A 29 0.07 -10.51 9.60
C VAL A 29 -0.07 -11.62 8.57
N GLN A 30 -1.28 -12.09 8.36
CA GLN A 30 -1.58 -13.13 7.37
C GLN A 30 -1.58 -12.52 5.96
N THR A 31 -0.83 -13.13 5.04
CA THR A 31 -0.72 -12.68 3.64
C THR A 31 -1.45 -13.63 2.68
N PRO A 32 -1.93 -13.15 1.51
CA PRO A 32 -1.83 -11.76 1.04
C PRO A 32 -2.66 -10.78 1.88
N VAL A 33 -2.18 -9.53 2.01
CA VAL A 33 -2.80 -8.50 2.85
C VAL A 33 -2.85 -7.13 2.18
N PHE A 34 -3.93 -6.38 2.44
CA PHE A 34 -4.06 -4.98 2.10
C PHE A 34 -3.86 -4.12 3.35
N MET A 35 -3.06 -3.06 3.23
CA MET A 35 -2.78 -2.12 4.30
C MET A 35 -3.53 -0.80 4.06
N PRO A 36 -4.58 -0.49 4.84
CA PRO A 36 -5.19 0.84 4.82
C PRO A 36 -4.17 1.94 5.12
N VAL A 37 -4.20 3.03 4.33
CA VAL A 37 -3.19 4.10 4.46
C VAL A 37 -3.66 5.18 5.42
N GLY A 38 -2.94 5.31 6.52
CA GLY A 38 -3.08 6.33 7.55
C GLY A 38 -2.02 7.43 7.45
N THR A 39 -2.06 8.24 6.39
CA THR A 39 -1.02 9.21 5.99
C THR A 39 -0.52 10.11 7.13
N GLN A 40 -1.42 10.59 7.98
CA GLN A 40 -1.14 11.51 9.09
C GLN A 40 -1.65 10.91 10.41
N ALA A 41 -1.22 9.70 10.74
CA ALA A 41 -1.72 8.95 11.88
C ALA A 41 -3.26 8.77 11.87
N SER A 42 -3.86 8.69 10.69
CA SER A 42 -5.31 8.49 10.53
C SER A 42 -5.66 7.98 9.14
N VAL A 43 -6.39 6.89 9.05
CA VAL A 43 -7.06 6.47 7.81
C VAL A 43 -8.25 7.41 7.60
N LYS A 44 -8.34 8.02 6.42
CA LYS A 44 -9.26 9.14 6.15
C LYS A 44 -10.72 8.81 6.48
N GLY A 45 -11.25 9.44 7.56
CA GLY A 45 -12.63 9.31 7.98
C GLY A 45 -13.01 7.98 8.66
N VAL A 46 -12.00 7.20 9.08
CA VAL A 46 -12.18 5.90 9.72
C VAL A 46 -11.39 5.85 11.02
N SER A 47 -12.04 5.43 12.10
CA SER A 47 -11.41 5.28 13.40
C SER A 47 -10.61 3.97 13.51
N PRO A 48 -9.68 3.86 14.47
CA PRO A 48 -8.99 2.59 14.76
C PRO A 48 -9.97 1.45 15.11
N ASP A 49 -11.01 1.71 15.87
CA ASP A 49 -12.01 0.69 16.24
C ASP A 49 -12.73 0.15 15.01
N GLU A 50 -13.10 1.00 14.05
CA GLU A 50 -13.72 0.57 12.80
C GLU A 50 -12.76 -0.23 11.91
N LEU A 51 -11.45 0.06 11.95
CA LEU A 51 -10.45 -0.75 11.26
C LEU A 51 -10.34 -2.15 11.91
N LEU A 52 -10.42 -2.25 13.24
CA LEU A 52 -10.47 -3.52 13.97
C LEU A 52 -11.75 -4.31 13.65
N GLU A 53 -12.91 -3.64 13.63
CA GLU A 53 -14.18 -4.26 13.21
C GLU A 53 -14.13 -4.83 11.79
N MET A 54 -13.39 -4.18 10.89
CA MET A 54 -13.13 -4.66 9.53
C MET A 54 -12.03 -5.74 9.47
N GLN A 55 -11.41 -6.06 10.60
CA GLN A 55 -10.30 -7.01 10.71
C GLN A 55 -9.08 -6.58 9.88
N ALA A 56 -8.77 -5.29 9.85
CA ALA A 56 -7.50 -4.82 9.32
C ALA A 56 -6.38 -5.27 10.25
N GLN A 57 -5.41 -6.02 9.73
CA GLN A 57 -4.33 -6.61 10.51
C GLN A 57 -3.09 -5.70 10.61
N ILE A 58 -2.98 -4.74 9.72
CA ILE A 58 -1.85 -3.82 9.58
C ILE A 58 -2.31 -2.56 8.85
N ILE A 59 -1.73 -1.42 9.20
CA ILE A 59 -1.94 -0.15 8.51
C ILE A 59 -0.60 0.42 8.04
N LEU A 60 -0.66 1.38 7.10
CA LEU A 60 0.53 2.11 6.64
C LEU A 60 0.49 3.56 7.10
N GLY A 61 1.59 4.04 7.69
CA GLY A 61 1.85 5.45 8.00
C GLY A 61 2.87 6.06 7.04
N ASN A 62 2.77 7.36 6.77
CA ASN A 62 3.74 8.04 5.90
C ASN A 62 4.74 8.87 6.71
N THR A 63 5.99 8.44 6.74
CA THR A 63 7.07 9.06 7.51
C THR A 63 7.24 10.54 7.21
N TYR A 64 7.30 10.94 5.93
CA TYR A 64 7.43 12.34 5.55
C TYR A 64 6.37 13.23 6.21
N HIS A 65 5.09 12.83 6.12
CA HIS A 65 3.99 13.62 6.68
C HIS A 65 4.08 13.73 8.19
N LEU A 66 4.49 12.67 8.86
CA LEU A 66 4.60 12.60 10.32
C LEU A 66 5.82 13.38 10.86
N VAL A 67 6.93 13.40 10.10
CA VAL A 67 8.10 14.24 10.37
C VAL A 67 7.75 15.72 10.24
N VAL A 68 6.97 16.09 9.22
CA VAL A 68 6.53 17.48 9.01
C VAL A 68 5.47 17.91 10.04
N ARG A 69 4.50 17.03 10.32
CA ARG A 69 3.41 17.28 11.27
C ARG A 69 2.87 15.95 11.85
N PRO A 70 2.85 15.79 13.18
CA PRO A 70 3.10 16.74 14.25
C PRO A 70 4.59 16.98 14.54
N GLY A 71 5.52 16.22 13.92
CA GLY A 71 6.94 16.24 14.16
C GLY A 71 7.41 15.12 15.10
N LEU A 72 8.67 14.72 14.96
CA LEU A 72 9.23 13.59 15.71
C LEU A 72 9.29 13.83 17.21
N GLU A 73 9.53 15.08 17.64
CA GLU A 73 9.54 15.43 19.06
C GLU A 73 8.19 15.11 19.73
N VAL A 74 7.08 15.49 19.10
CA VAL A 74 5.74 15.17 19.59
C VAL A 74 5.51 13.65 19.58
N MET A 75 5.94 12.95 18.52
CA MET A 75 5.80 11.51 18.44
C MET A 75 6.57 10.77 19.54
N GLU A 76 7.78 11.20 19.84
CA GLU A 76 8.59 10.64 20.91
C GLU A 76 7.93 10.86 22.29
N GLN A 77 7.49 12.09 22.58
CA GLN A 77 6.77 12.42 23.82
C GLN A 77 5.47 11.61 24.00
N MET A 78 4.75 11.35 22.91
CA MET A 78 3.51 10.58 22.91
C MET A 78 3.73 9.06 22.89
N GLY A 79 5.00 8.61 22.77
CA GLY A 79 5.37 7.19 22.79
C GLY A 79 5.09 6.42 21.52
N GLY A 80 5.23 7.08 20.35
CA GLY A 80 5.08 6.52 19.01
C GLY A 80 3.63 6.43 18.51
N LEU A 81 3.50 5.95 17.28
CA LEU A 81 2.21 5.91 16.56
C LEU A 81 1.17 5.04 17.25
N HIS A 82 1.53 3.88 17.77
CA HIS A 82 0.60 2.96 18.43
C HIS A 82 -0.14 3.64 19.58
N LYS A 83 0.58 4.33 20.47
CA LYS A 83 -0.03 5.08 21.57
C LYS A 83 -0.77 6.31 21.10
N PHE A 84 -0.19 7.05 20.15
CA PHE A 84 -0.77 8.28 19.62
C PHE A 84 -2.12 8.04 18.93
N MET A 85 -2.21 6.97 18.13
CA MET A 85 -3.43 6.60 17.40
C MET A 85 -4.37 5.68 18.19
N ARG A 86 -3.92 5.08 19.29
CA ARG A 86 -4.60 3.96 19.96
C ARG A 86 -4.80 2.74 19.06
N TRP A 87 -3.80 2.49 18.21
CA TRP A 87 -3.76 1.32 17.33
C TRP A 87 -2.85 0.26 17.94
N GLN A 88 -3.33 -0.98 18.09
CA GLN A 88 -2.59 -2.04 18.78
C GLN A 88 -1.98 -3.07 17.82
N GLU A 89 -2.43 -3.07 16.57
CA GLU A 89 -1.96 -3.99 15.54
C GLU A 89 -0.72 -3.44 14.81
N PRO A 90 -0.03 -4.23 13.99
CA PRO A 90 1.15 -3.82 13.23
C PRO A 90 1.00 -2.52 12.43
N ILE A 91 2.11 -1.77 12.34
CA ILE A 91 2.23 -0.58 11.51
C ILE A 91 3.45 -0.72 10.60
N LEU A 92 3.24 -0.56 9.28
CA LEU A 92 4.32 -0.29 8.33
C LEU A 92 4.44 1.21 8.11
N THR A 93 5.65 1.77 8.09
CA THR A 93 5.86 3.14 7.62
C THR A 93 6.72 3.14 6.38
N ASP A 94 6.35 4.00 5.41
CA ASP A 94 7.21 4.25 4.26
C ASP A 94 8.52 4.96 4.67
N SER A 95 9.46 5.07 3.73
CA SER A 95 10.73 5.77 3.99
C SER A 95 10.60 7.30 3.99
N GLY A 96 9.51 7.85 3.48
CA GLY A 96 9.33 9.27 3.17
C GLY A 96 9.98 9.72 1.86
N GLY A 97 10.77 8.87 1.20
CA GLY A 97 11.49 9.20 -0.03
C GLY A 97 10.55 9.66 -1.14
N PHE A 98 9.55 8.85 -1.49
CA PHE A 98 8.61 9.18 -2.57
C PHE A 98 7.94 10.55 -2.37
N GLN A 99 7.52 10.90 -1.15
CA GLN A 99 6.86 12.17 -0.86
C GLN A 99 7.81 13.35 -1.00
N VAL A 100 9.08 13.20 -0.62
CA VAL A 100 10.12 14.21 -0.86
C VAL A 100 10.31 14.44 -2.36
N PHE A 101 10.27 13.37 -3.17
CA PHE A 101 10.40 13.48 -4.62
C PHE A 101 9.14 14.00 -5.32
N SER A 102 7.95 13.72 -4.81
CA SER A 102 6.68 14.07 -5.47
C SER A 102 6.06 15.39 -4.98
N LEU A 103 6.20 15.73 -3.68
CA LEU A 103 5.51 16.88 -3.07
C LEU A 103 6.40 18.10 -2.87
N ALA A 104 7.72 17.92 -2.69
CA ALA A 104 8.62 19.03 -2.47
C ALA A 104 8.88 19.81 -3.76
N LYS A 105 8.39 21.05 -3.82
CA LYS A 105 8.60 21.95 -4.98
C LYS A 105 10.06 22.37 -5.14
N ILE A 106 10.80 22.47 -4.04
CA ILE A 106 12.22 22.80 -3.99
C ILE A 106 12.90 21.67 -3.25
N ARG A 107 13.74 20.92 -3.97
CA ARG A 107 14.53 19.82 -3.43
C ARG A 107 15.91 19.79 -4.06
N GLU A 108 16.87 19.37 -3.27
CA GLU A 108 18.25 19.16 -3.70
C GLU A 108 18.68 17.74 -3.28
N VAL A 109 18.88 16.88 -4.28
CA VAL A 109 19.34 15.50 -4.07
C VAL A 109 20.85 15.50 -4.00
N ARG A 110 21.40 14.98 -2.89
CA ARG A 110 22.83 14.78 -2.66
C ARG A 110 23.11 13.30 -2.36
N GLU A 111 24.37 12.93 -2.25
CA GLU A 111 24.75 11.55 -1.91
C GLU A 111 24.32 11.16 -0.48
N GLU A 112 24.29 12.12 0.44
CA GLU A 112 23.90 11.91 1.84
C GLU A 112 22.39 11.81 2.05
N GLY A 113 21.58 12.33 1.11
CA GLY A 113 20.14 12.41 1.21
C GLY A 113 19.56 13.60 0.44
N VAL A 114 18.39 14.06 0.86
CA VAL A 114 17.64 15.11 0.15
C VAL A 114 17.33 16.27 1.09
N TRP A 115 17.71 17.48 0.69
CA TRP A 115 17.24 18.72 1.26
C TRP A 115 15.95 19.15 0.57
N PHE A 116 14.94 19.51 1.32
CA PHE A 116 13.67 19.95 0.79
C PHE A 116 12.98 21.00 1.67
N SER A 117 12.04 21.72 1.07
CA SER A 117 11.19 22.65 1.82
C SER A 117 9.86 22.00 2.13
N SER A 118 9.46 22.02 3.41
CA SER A 118 8.16 21.54 3.85
C SER A 118 7.02 22.24 3.08
N HIS A 119 6.08 21.46 2.60
CA HIS A 119 4.89 21.98 1.89
C HIS A 119 3.89 22.66 2.83
N VAL A 120 4.08 22.55 4.15
CA VAL A 120 3.17 23.09 5.18
C VAL A 120 3.58 24.50 5.60
N ASP A 121 4.87 24.71 5.89
CA ASP A 121 5.40 25.93 6.48
C ASP A 121 6.66 26.47 5.79
N GLY A 122 7.12 25.80 4.74
CA GLY A 122 8.31 26.19 3.98
C GLY A 122 9.66 25.92 4.68
N LYS A 123 9.66 25.36 5.89
CA LYS A 123 10.88 25.05 6.64
C LYS A 123 11.78 24.10 5.84
N LYS A 124 13.08 24.42 5.80
CA LYS A 124 14.07 23.52 5.20
C LYS A 124 14.32 22.33 6.12
N LEU A 125 14.18 21.15 5.54
CA LEU A 125 14.38 19.86 6.20
C LEU A 125 15.36 19.01 5.40
N PHE A 126 16.03 18.10 6.10
CA PHE A 126 16.88 17.09 5.51
C PHE A 126 16.34 15.72 5.82
N LEU A 127 16.29 14.83 4.83
CA LEU A 127 15.97 13.44 4.99
C LEU A 127 16.97 12.62 4.17
N GLY A 128 17.70 11.77 4.86
CA GLY A 128 18.62 10.81 4.29
C GLY A 128 18.36 9.40 4.83
N PRO A 129 19.15 8.42 4.44
CA PRO A 129 18.93 7.03 4.86
C PRO A 129 18.99 6.85 6.38
N LYS A 130 19.88 7.54 7.09
CA LYS A 130 19.95 7.48 8.57
C LYS A 130 18.76 8.16 9.23
N GLU A 131 18.43 9.36 8.78
CA GLU A 131 17.29 10.13 9.31
C GLU A 131 15.97 9.39 9.09
N ALA A 132 15.78 8.76 7.92
CA ALA A 132 14.59 7.98 7.61
C ALA A 132 14.44 6.77 8.55
N ILE A 133 15.52 6.05 8.84
CA ILE A 133 15.48 4.93 9.79
C ILE A 133 15.20 5.43 11.21
N ARG A 134 15.90 6.47 11.69
CA ARG A 134 15.68 7.04 13.02
C ARG A 134 14.26 7.55 13.19
N ALA A 135 13.71 8.22 12.17
CA ALA A 135 12.32 8.68 12.17
C ALA A 135 11.35 7.50 12.35
N GLN A 136 11.50 6.43 11.58
CA GLN A 136 10.65 5.25 11.66
C GLN A 136 10.78 4.50 13.00
N VAL A 137 11.98 4.47 13.59
CA VAL A 137 12.21 3.96 14.97
C VAL A 137 11.46 4.82 15.99
N THR A 138 11.55 6.15 15.90
CA THR A 138 10.81 7.08 16.78
C THR A 138 9.31 6.94 16.62
N LEU A 139 8.83 6.72 15.39
CA LEU A 139 7.41 6.44 15.11
C LEU A 139 6.95 5.09 15.69
N GLY A 140 7.86 4.16 15.99
CA GLY A 140 7.54 2.84 16.52
C GLY A 140 6.97 1.89 15.48
N SER A 141 7.45 1.98 14.23
CA SER A 141 6.97 1.13 13.12
C SER A 141 7.39 -0.31 13.31
N ASP A 142 6.51 -1.28 13.09
CA ASP A 142 6.87 -2.70 13.07
C ASP A 142 7.68 -3.06 11.84
N ILE A 143 7.30 -2.48 10.69
CA ILE A 143 7.98 -2.66 9.42
C ILE A 143 8.40 -1.29 8.90
N MET A 144 9.71 -1.10 8.76
CA MET A 144 10.34 0.09 8.22
C MET A 144 10.73 -0.13 6.76
N MET A 145 10.70 0.93 5.95
CA MET A 145 11.17 0.89 4.56
C MET A 145 12.54 1.56 4.44
N ALA A 146 13.44 0.96 3.67
CA ALA A 146 14.70 1.60 3.30
C ALA A 146 14.46 2.88 2.50
N PHE A 147 15.32 3.90 2.70
CA PHE A 147 15.23 5.14 1.94
C PHE A 147 15.73 4.90 0.52
N ASP A 148 14.94 5.33 -0.48
CA ASP A 148 15.20 5.09 -1.89
C ASP A 148 14.98 6.35 -2.73
N GLU A 149 15.52 6.35 -3.94
CA GLU A 149 15.22 7.33 -4.95
C GLU A 149 14.30 6.71 -6.01
N CYS A 150 13.08 7.22 -6.09
CA CYS A 150 12.11 6.84 -7.10
C CYS A 150 12.12 7.86 -8.23
N PRO A 151 12.76 7.59 -9.39
CA PRO A 151 12.74 8.49 -10.52
C PRO A 151 11.35 8.61 -11.13
N PRO A 152 11.01 9.73 -11.80
CA PRO A 152 9.75 9.89 -12.50
C PRO A 152 9.64 8.93 -13.69
N TRP A 153 8.43 8.61 -14.07
CA TRP A 153 8.16 7.89 -15.32
C TRP A 153 7.54 8.84 -16.36
N PRO A 154 7.96 8.79 -17.65
CA PRO A 154 9.13 8.07 -18.17
C PRO A 154 10.44 8.79 -17.85
N CYS A 155 11.56 8.06 -17.81
CA CYS A 155 12.88 8.64 -17.72
C CYS A 155 13.93 7.83 -18.53
N SER A 156 15.10 8.42 -18.77
CA SER A 156 16.15 7.75 -19.53
C SER A 156 16.83 6.63 -18.71
N ARG A 157 17.41 5.67 -19.41
CA ARG A 157 18.19 4.60 -18.80
C ARG A 157 19.32 5.12 -17.90
N ASP A 158 20.03 6.16 -18.31
CA ASP A 158 21.11 6.78 -17.51
C ASP A 158 20.60 7.32 -16.17
N VAL A 159 19.40 7.89 -16.15
CA VAL A 159 18.74 8.34 -14.90
C VAL A 159 18.40 7.17 -14.02
N LEU A 160 17.83 6.09 -14.59
CA LEU A 160 17.51 4.87 -13.86
C LEU A 160 18.75 4.21 -13.25
N GLU A 161 19.85 4.10 -13.99
CA GLU A 161 21.10 3.51 -13.51
C GLU A 161 21.68 4.30 -12.33
N LYS A 162 21.79 5.63 -12.46
CA LYS A 162 22.30 6.52 -11.39
C LYS A 162 21.42 6.48 -10.15
N SER A 163 20.09 6.50 -10.32
CA SER A 163 19.13 6.40 -9.23
C SER A 163 19.22 5.05 -8.53
N LEU A 164 19.31 3.95 -9.28
CA LEU A 164 19.50 2.62 -8.73
C LEU A 164 20.78 2.51 -7.91
N GLU A 165 21.90 2.99 -8.42
CA GLU A 165 23.17 2.96 -7.69
C GLU A 165 23.10 3.75 -6.38
N ARG A 166 22.46 4.92 -6.38
CA ARG A 166 22.23 5.72 -5.17
C ARG A 166 21.32 4.98 -4.21
N THR A 167 20.20 4.42 -4.69
CA THR A 167 19.27 3.61 -3.88
C THR A 167 20.00 2.45 -3.20
N LEU A 168 20.87 1.73 -3.89
CA LEU A 168 21.63 0.61 -3.30
C LEU A 168 22.64 1.10 -2.24
N ARG A 169 23.31 2.23 -2.46
CA ARG A 169 24.17 2.82 -1.41
C ARG A 169 23.37 3.23 -0.18
N TRP A 170 22.23 3.89 -0.38
CA TRP A 170 21.32 4.27 0.71
C TRP A 170 20.72 3.07 1.43
N ALA A 171 20.35 2.03 0.71
CA ALA A 171 19.85 0.77 1.29
C ALA A 171 20.85 0.14 2.27
N LYS A 172 22.15 0.12 1.91
CA LYS A 172 23.22 -0.33 2.79
C LYS A 172 23.33 0.51 4.06
N ILE A 173 23.30 1.85 3.93
CA ILE A 173 23.33 2.77 5.07
C ILE A 173 22.11 2.58 5.97
N CYS A 174 20.90 2.38 5.40
CA CYS A 174 19.69 2.08 6.16
C CYS A 174 19.85 0.80 7.00
N ARG A 175 20.42 -0.26 6.41
CA ARG A 175 20.63 -1.53 7.14
C ARG A 175 21.65 -1.36 8.26
N GLU A 176 22.75 -0.67 8.01
CA GLU A 176 23.77 -0.35 9.02
C GLU A 176 23.18 0.48 10.18
N GLU A 177 22.36 1.49 9.86
CA GLU A 177 21.70 2.32 10.88
C GLU A 177 20.67 1.54 11.69
N GLN A 178 19.85 0.69 11.04
CA GLN A 178 18.89 -0.17 11.74
C GLN A 178 19.61 -1.08 12.76
N LEU A 179 20.71 -1.70 12.37
CA LEU A 179 21.50 -2.55 13.26
C LEU A 179 22.10 -1.73 14.43
N ALA A 180 22.53 -0.49 14.17
CA ALA A 180 23.07 0.40 15.20
C ALA A 180 22.02 0.83 16.23
N THR A 181 20.77 1.00 15.84
CA THR A 181 19.65 1.34 16.75
C THR A 181 19.22 0.18 17.64
N LYS A 182 19.66 -1.06 17.34
CA LYS A 182 19.27 -2.29 18.06
C LYS A 182 17.76 -2.50 18.14
N THR A 183 16.99 -1.89 17.22
CA THR A 183 15.55 -2.11 17.12
C THR A 183 15.27 -3.55 16.69
N LYS A 184 14.10 -4.07 17.09
CA LYS A 184 13.58 -5.35 16.60
C LYS A 184 12.67 -5.21 15.40
N ASN A 185 12.41 -3.98 14.98
CA ASN A 185 11.54 -3.66 13.86
C ASN A 185 12.15 -4.19 12.57
N LEU A 186 11.30 -4.73 11.71
CA LEU A 186 11.71 -5.26 10.41
C LEU A 186 12.11 -4.11 9.47
N LEU A 187 13.05 -4.37 8.58
CA LEU A 187 13.46 -3.44 7.54
C LEU A 187 13.31 -4.09 6.16
N PHE A 188 12.53 -3.47 5.28
CA PHE A 188 12.34 -3.92 3.91
C PHE A 188 13.18 -3.08 2.95
N GLY A 189 13.89 -3.76 2.03
CA GLY A 189 14.58 -3.14 0.91
C GLY A 189 13.61 -2.84 -0.23
N ILE A 190 13.88 -1.78 -1.02
CA ILE A 190 13.04 -1.36 -2.14
C ILE A 190 13.73 -1.61 -3.46
N VAL A 191 13.17 -2.50 -4.27
CA VAL A 191 13.62 -2.79 -5.64
C VAL A 191 13.25 -1.63 -6.54
N GLN A 192 14.24 -1.01 -7.20
CA GLN A 192 14.10 0.00 -8.22
C GLN A 192 14.65 -0.49 -9.56
N GLY A 193 14.49 0.28 -10.64
CA GLY A 193 14.99 -0.07 -11.99
C GLY A 193 14.03 0.30 -13.11
N GLY A 194 12.93 1.03 -12.80
CA GLY A 194 11.95 1.50 -13.79
C GLY A 194 11.33 0.33 -14.56
N ASP A 195 11.29 0.46 -15.87
CA ASP A 195 10.81 -0.55 -16.83
C ASP A 195 11.93 -1.48 -17.36
N GLN A 196 13.15 -1.36 -16.82
CA GLN A 196 14.33 -2.09 -17.31
C GLN A 196 14.53 -3.39 -16.53
N ALA A 197 14.23 -4.54 -17.15
CA ALA A 197 14.26 -5.87 -16.51
C ALA A 197 15.64 -6.24 -15.93
N ASP A 198 16.73 -5.87 -16.63
CA ASP A 198 18.09 -6.11 -16.17
C ASP A 198 18.45 -5.29 -14.93
N LEU A 199 17.99 -4.03 -14.85
CA LEU A 199 18.20 -3.17 -13.68
C LEU A 199 17.39 -3.68 -12.49
N ARG A 200 16.15 -4.12 -12.69
CA ARG A 200 15.34 -4.73 -11.63
C ARG A 200 15.96 -6.00 -11.07
N LYS A 201 16.45 -6.88 -11.95
CA LYS A 201 17.20 -8.08 -11.54
C LYS A 201 18.46 -7.70 -10.75
N LYS A 202 19.26 -6.73 -11.23
CA LYS A 202 20.44 -6.22 -10.52
C LYS A 202 20.06 -5.70 -9.13
N SER A 203 18.96 -4.93 -9.03
CA SER A 203 18.42 -4.42 -7.78
C SER A 203 18.06 -5.54 -6.81
N CYS A 204 17.29 -6.54 -7.25
CA CYS A 204 16.89 -7.68 -6.42
C CYS A 204 18.09 -8.42 -5.83
N LEU A 205 19.10 -8.71 -6.65
CA LEU A 205 20.28 -9.45 -6.22
C LEU A 205 21.13 -8.63 -5.23
N ALA A 206 21.37 -7.35 -5.51
CA ALA A 206 22.17 -6.48 -4.65
C ALA A 206 21.48 -6.26 -3.28
N LEU A 207 20.15 -6.10 -3.25
CA LEU A 207 19.42 -5.99 -1.98
C LEU A 207 19.46 -7.29 -1.16
N GLN A 208 19.48 -8.46 -1.80
CA GLN A 208 19.64 -9.73 -1.10
C GLN A 208 21.03 -9.87 -0.48
N GLU A 209 22.08 -9.38 -1.14
CA GLU A 209 23.44 -9.37 -0.58
C GLU A 209 23.55 -8.46 0.65
N ILE A 210 22.83 -7.34 0.69
CA ILE A 210 22.74 -6.46 1.86
C ILE A 210 21.97 -7.16 2.98
N GLY A 211 20.93 -7.92 2.66
CA GLY A 211 20.12 -8.71 3.58
C GLY A 211 19.03 -7.91 4.29
N PHE A 212 17.80 -8.04 3.81
CA PHE A 212 16.61 -7.40 4.37
C PHE A 212 15.62 -8.43 4.91
N ASP A 213 14.72 -7.96 5.80
CA ASP A 213 13.69 -8.80 6.41
C ASP A 213 12.51 -9.04 5.44
N GLY A 214 12.38 -8.22 4.40
CA GLY A 214 11.42 -8.32 3.31
C GLY A 214 11.84 -7.42 2.15
N TYR A 215 11.11 -7.50 1.03
CA TYR A 215 11.43 -6.78 -0.19
C TYR A 215 10.18 -6.13 -0.79
N ALA A 216 10.27 -4.82 -1.05
CA ALA A 216 9.24 -4.11 -1.78
C ALA A 216 9.62 -3.92 -3.24
N ILE A 217 8.65 -3.91 -4.12
CA ILE A 217 8.78 -3.55 -5.53
C ILE A 217 8.29 -2.11 -5.64
N GLY A 218 9.25 -1.19 -5.76
CA GLY A 218 9.02 0.24 -5.92
C GLY A 218 9.11 0.68 -7.39
N GLY A 219 8.95 1.99 -7.63
CA GLY A 219 8.94 2.56 -8.97
C GLY A 219 7.81 2.02 -9.85
N VAL A 220 6.69 1.68 -9.23
CA VAL A 220 5.43 1.28 -9.85
C VAL A 220 4.30 2.16 -9.30
N SER A 221 3.20 2.28 -10.04
CA SER A 221 2.09 3.21 -9.70
C SER A 221 2.51 4.69 -9.64
N VAL A 222 3.49 5.08 -10.47
CA VAL A 222 4.03 6.45 -10.56
C VAL A 222 3.63 7.17 -11.84
N GLY A 223 2.66 6.63 -12.59
CA GLY A 223 2.11 7.20 -13.82
C GLY A 223 2.34 6.37 -15.08
N GLU A 224 2.99 5.21 -14.95
CA GLU A 224 3.17 4.26 -16.05
C GLU A 224 1.85 3.54 -16.40
N PRO A 225 1.68 3.11 -17.66
CA PRO A 225 0.60 2.20 -18.07
C PRO A 225 0.66 0.86 -17.33
N GLU A 226 -0.51 0.20 -17.19
CA GLU A 226 -0.60 -1.09 -16.48
C GLU A 226 0.33 -2.16 -17.04
N LYS A 227 0.55 -2.17 -18.35
CA LYS A 227 1.46 -3.13 -19.00
C LYS A 227 2.89 -3.02 -18.48
N GLU A 228 3.42 -1.81 -18.36
CA GLU A 228 4.76 -1.53 -17.86
C GLU A 228 4.87 -1.84 -16.36
N MET A 229 3.82 -1.52 -15.59
CA MET A 229 3.71 -1.89 -14.18
C MET A 229 3.77 -3.41 -14.01
N MET A 230 3.00 -4.17 -14.80
CA MET A 230 3.01 -5.63 -14.76
C MET A 230 4.36 -6.22 -15.17
N ALA A 231 5.03 -5.64 -16.18
CA ALA A 231 6.36 -6.05 -16.61
C ALA A 231 7.42 -5.81 -15.52
N ALA A 232 7.29 -4.73 -14.75
CA ALA A 232 8.16 -4.46 -13.60
C ALA A 232 8.02 -5.53 -12.50
N ILE A 233 6.79 -6.00 -12.22
CA ILE A 233 6.55 -7.09 -11.27
C ILE A 233 7.15 -8.40 -11.80
N ASP A 234 6.89 -8.74 -13.07
CA ASP A 234 7.41 -9.95 -13.73
C ASP A 234 8.95 -9.98 -13.73
N SER A 235 9.59 -8.83 -13.81
CA SER A 235 11.04 -8.68 -13.79
C SER A 235 11.64 -8.64 -12.38
N SER A 236 10.82 -8.55 -11.34
CA SER A 236 11.28 -8.43 -9.94
C SER A 236 10.92 -9.66 -9.12
N ALA A 237 9.65 -10.04 -9.06
CA ALA A 237 9.14 -11.07 -8.15
C ALA A 237 9.86 -12.43 -8.25
N PRO A 238 10.21 -12.95 -9.45
CA PRO A 238 10.92 -14.23 -9.59
C PRO A 238 12.34 -14.23 -9.01
N HIS A 239 12.93 -13.03 -8.83
CA HIS A 239 14.28 -12.88 -8.29
C HIS A 239 14.29 -12.63 -6.79
N LEU A 240 13.14 -12.53 -6.13
CA LEU A 240 13.05 -12.32 -4.69
C LEU A 240 12.96 -13.64 -3.91
N PRO A 241 13.50 -13.71 -2.67
CA PRO A 241 13.53 -14.94 -1.88
C PRO A 241 12.11 -15.45 -1.58
N MET A 242 11.99 -16.79 -1.45
CA MET A 242 10.71 -17.44 -1.11
C MET A 242 10.38 -17.33 0.39
N ASP A 243 11.39 -17.22 1.23
CA ASP A 243 11.31 -17.15 2.70
C ASP A 243 11.23 -15.70 3.23
N ARG A 244 10.88 -14.76 2.37
CA ARG A 244 10.69 -13.34 2.72
C ARG A 244 9.40 -12.80 2.12
N PRO A 245 8.72 -11.85 2.82
CA PRO A 245 7.53 -11.19 2.28
C PRO A 245 7.89 -10.28 1.10
N ARG A 246 6.97 -10.19 0.13
CA ARG A 246 7.07 -9.37 -1.07
C ARG A 246 5.95 -8.35 -1.10
N TYR A 247 6.29 -7.09 -1.15
CA TYR A 247 5.36 -5.98 -1.07
C TYR A 247 5.38 -5.17 -2.38
N VAL A 248 4.22 -4.86 -2.96
CA VAL A 248 4.09 -3.92 -4.07
C VAL A 248 3.50 -2.62 -3.56
N MET A 249 4.25 -1.52 -3.72
CA MET A 249 3.94 -0.23 -3.12
C MET A 249 2.90 0.56 -3.93
N GLY A 250 1.94 1.17 -3.24
CA GLY A 250 1.00 2.12 -3.81
C GLY A 250 -0.09 1.54 -4.70
N LEU A 251 -0.35 0.22 -4.64
CA LEU A 251 -1.28 -0.47 -5.51
C LEU A 251 -2.48 -1.02 -4.74
N GLY A 252 -3.72 -0.68 -5.19
CA GLY A 252 -4.93 -1.03 -4.45
C GLY A 252 -6.20 -1.17 -5.29
N HIS A 253 -6.10 -1.25 -6.63
CA HIS A 253 -7.22 -1.69 -7.45
C HIS A 253 -7.44 -3.19 -7.26
N PRO A 254 -8.67 -3.65 -6.95
CA PRO A 254 -8.91 -5.06 -6.61
C PRO A 254 -8.45 -6.07 -7.67
N ASP A 255 -8.69 -5.79 -8.94
CA ASP A 255 -8.27 -6.64 -10.05
C ASP A 255 -6.74 -6.68 -10.22
N GLN A 256 -6.05 -5.53 -10.06
CA GLN A 256 -4.59 -5.48 -10.10
C GLN A 256 -3.99 -6.26 -8.93
N MET A 257 -4.51 -6.11 -7.70
CA MET A 257 -4.05 -6.90 -6.56
C MET A 257 -4.20 -8.41 -6.82
N VAL A 258 -5.35 -8.84 -7.34
CA VAL A 258 -5.56 -10.26 -7.68
C VAL A 258 -4.55 -10.74 -8.74
N ARG A 259 -4.29 -9.97 -9.81
CA ARG A 259 -3.27 -10.31 -10.82
C ARG A 259 -1.88 -10.45 -10.19
N MET A 260 -1.50 -9.56 -9.27
CA MET A 260 -0.17 -9.55 -8.66
C MET A 260 0.00 -10.62 -7.59
N ILE A 261 -1.06 -11.00 -6.86
CA ILE A 261 -1.04 -12.19 -6.00
C ILE A 261 -0.68 -13.41 -6.82
N GLY A 262 -1.23 -13.55 -8.05
CA GLY A 262 -0.87 -14.60 -8.99
C GLY A 262 0.60 -14.59 -9.47
N LYS A 263 1.35 -13.52 -9.18
CA LYS A 263 2.79 -13.36 -9.44
C LYS A 263 3.65 -13.47 -8.17
N GLY A 264 3.05 -13.88 -7.06
CA GLY A 264 3.75 -14.14 -5.80
C GLY A 264 3.96 -12.90 -4.93
N VAL A 265 3.11 -11.88 -5.06
CA VAL A 265 3.10 -10.70 -4.17
C VAL A 265 2.23 -10.96 -2.94
N ASP A 266 2.71 -10.53 -1.77
CA ASP A 266 2.11 -10.80 -0.47
C ASP A 266 1.40 -9.59 0.16
N MET A 267 1.89 -8.35 -0.10
CA MET A 267 1.45 -7.15 0.61
C MET A 267 1.15 -6.01 -0.36
N PHE A 268 0.15 -5.21 -0.04
CA PHE A 268 -0.34 -4.09 -0.85
C PHE A 268 -0.79 -2.94 0.03
N ASP A 269 -0.60 -1.71 -0.45
CA ASP A 269 -1.19 -0.50 0.14
C ASP A 269 -1.75 0.41 -0.94
N CYS A 270 -2.74 1.18 -0.63
CA CYS A 270 -3.16 2.31 -1.47
C CYS A 270 -4.12 3.24 -0.73
N VAL A 271 -4.03 4.53 -1.05
CA VAL A 271 -5.02 5.53 -0.61
C VAL A 271 -6.32 5.46 -1.42
N LEU A 272 -6.34 4.68 -2.51
CA LEU A 272 -7.43 4.64 -3.49
C LEU A 272 -8.80 4.38 -2.84
N PRO A 273 -9.01 3.40 -1.95
CA PRO A 273 -10.33 3.09 -1.40
C PRO A 273 -11.00 4.32 -0.77
N THR A 274 -10.26 5.08 0.05
CA THR A 274 -10.78 6.28 0.68
C THR A 274 -10.76 7.50 -0.25
N ARG A 275 -9.83 7.56 -1.22
CA ARG A 275 -9.74 8.65 -2.19
C ARG A 275 -10.95 8.64 -3.12
N VAL A 276 -11.25 7.49 -3.76
CA VAL A 276 -12.39 7.39 -4.69
C VAL A 276 -13.73 7.51 -3.95
N ALA A 277 -13.81 7.05 -2.71
CA ALA A 277 -14.98 7.22 -1.85
C ALA A 277 -15.34 8.71 -1.69
N ARG A 278 -14.35 9.56 -1.45
CA ARG A 278 -14.55 11.02 -1.33
C ARG A 278 -15.03 11.68 -2.65
N ASN A 279 -14.81 11.02 -3.78
CA ASN A 279 -15.34 11.43 -5.07
C ASN A 279 -16.68 10.76 -5.40
N GLY A 280 -17.26 9.99 -4.47
CA GLY A 280 -18.54 9.32 -4.65
C GLY A 280 -18.47 8.06 -5.50
N THR A 281 -17.35 7.32 -5.41
CA THR A 281 -17.17 6.03 -6.10
C THR A 281 -17.08 4.89 -5.08
N ALA A 282 -17.92 3.87 -5.27
CA ALA A 282 -17.93 2.63 -4.49
C ALA A 282 -17.32 1.48 -5.28
N CYS A 283 -16.54 0.63 -4.60
CA CYS A 283 -16.04 -0.62 -5.15
C CYS A 283 -17.14 -1.68 -5.17
N THR A 284 -17.27 -2.42 -6.27
CA THR A 284 -18.24 -3.53 -6.37
C THR A 284 -17.59 -4.78 -6.99
N THR A 285 -18.30 -5.88 -6.92
CA THR A 285 -17.85 -7.13 -7.54
C THR A 285 -17.77 -7.08 -9.07
N THR A 286 -18.37 -6.07 -9.69
CA THR A 286 -18.34 -5.83 -11.14
C THR A 286 -17.55 -4.56 -11.51
N GLY A 287 -16.67 -4.09 -10.62
CA GLY A 287 -15.88 -2.88 -10.83
C GLY A 287 -16.40 -1.67 -10.06
N PRO A 288 -15.73 -0.51 -10.17
CA PRO A 288 -16.12 0.70 -9.48
C PRO A 288 -17.41 1.31 -10.06
N VAL A 289 -18.29 1.79 -9.18
CA VAL A 289 -19.54 2.45 -9.58
C VAL A 289 -19.65 3.84 -8.96
N SER A 290 -20.17 4.81 -9.74
CA SER A 290 -20.53 6.12 -9.19
C SER A 290 -21.82 6.01 -8.39
N VAL A 291 -21.82 6.44 -7.13
CA VAL A 291 -23.02 6.48 -6.28
C VAL A 291 -23.97 7.63 -6.66
N ARG A 292 -23.54 8.54 -7.56
CA ARG A 292 -24.35 9.66 -8.03
C ARG A 292 -25.35 9.27 -9.11
N LYS A 293 -25.32 8.05 -9.63
CA LYS A 293 -26.21 7.54 -10.68
C LYS A 293 -27.68 7.68 -10.27
N SER A 294 -28.52 8.13 -11.18
CA SER A 294 -29.97 8.30 -10.94
C SER A 294 -30.68 6.99 -10.60
N THR A 295 -30.16 5.85 -11.08
CA THR A 295 -30.66 4.51 -10.76
C THR A 295 -30.68 4.21 -9.26
N TRP A 296 -29.83 4.87 -8.45
CA TRP A 296 -29.77 4.65 -7.02
C TRP A 296 -30.81 5.42 -6.21
N THR A 297 -31.51 6.39 -6.82
CA THR A 297 -32.43 7.32 -6.12
C THR A 297 -33.54 6.61 -5.34
N ARG A 298 -33.99 5.45 -5.81
CA ARG A 298 -35.05 4.64 -5.17
C ARG A 298 -34.63 3.20 -4.93
N ASP A 299 -33.32 2.96 -4.92
CA ASP A 299 -32.77 1.61 -4.75
C ASP A 299 -32.58 1.33 -3.25
N GLU A 300 -33.38 0.42 -2.71
CA GLU A 300 -33.37 0.01 -1.31
C GLU A 300 -32.26 -1.01 -0.99
N GLY A 301 -31.61 -1.55 -2.02
CA GLY A 301 -30.52 -2.54 -1.86
C GLY A 301 -29.24 -1.96 -1.30
N PRO A 302 -28.31 -2.81 -0.83
CA PRO A 302 -26.99 -2.43 -0.38
C PRO A 302 -26.07 -2.07 -1.57
N ILE A 303 -24.90 -1.46 -1.31
CA ILE A 303 -23.91 -1.21 -2.39
C ILE A 303 -23.57 -2.51 -3.12
N VAL A 304 -23.28 -3.58 -2.36
CA VAL A 304 -23.01 -4.92 -2.89
C VAL A 304 -23.85 -5.92 -2.12
N GLU A 305 -24.62 -6.74 -2.85
CA GLU A 305 -25.45 -7.80 -2.26
C GLU A 305 -24.57 -8.83 -1.56
N GLY A 306 -24.97 -9.23 -0.36
CA GLY A 306 -24.23 -10.19 0.48
C GLY A 306 -22.93 -9.63 1.11
N CYS A 307 -22.63 -8.33 0.94
CA CYS A 307 -21.48 -7.71 1.59
C CYS A 307 -21.70 -7.54 3.10
N GLY A 308 -20.77 -8.06 3.91
CA GLY A 308 -20.82 -7.99 5.37
C GLY A 308 -20.32 -6.68 6.00
N CYS A 309 -20.03 -5.63 5.23
CA CYS A 309 -19.54 -4.38 5.80
C CYS A 309 -20.64 -3.60 6.54
N TYR A 310 -20.24 -2.73 7.49
CA TYR A 310 -21.12 -1.87 8.24
C TYR A 310 -22.12 -1.11 7.35
N THR A 311 -21.65 -0.58 6.22
CA THR A 311 -22.45 0.23 5.29
C THR A 311 -23.54 -0.60 4.62
N CYS A 312 -23.17 -1.74 4.01
CA CYS A 312 -24.11 -2.60 3.27
C CYS A 312 -25.15 -3.28 4.17
N LEU A 313 -24.80 -3.58 5.42
CA LEU A 313 -25.72 -4.19 6.39
C LEU A 313 -26.79 -3.23 6.91
N ARG A 314 -26.60 -1.91 6.77
CA ARG A 314 -27.43 -0.92 7.47
C ARG A 314 -28.06 0.12 6.56
N PHE A 315 -27.48 0.40 5.37
CA PHE A 315 -27.88 1.53 4.55
C PHE A 315 -28.14 1.12 3.11
N SER A 316 -29.21 1.69 2.54
CA SER A 316 -29.56 1.53 1.14
C SER A 316 -28.72 2.41 0.21
N ARG A 317 -28.62 2.01 -1.05
CA ARG A 317 -28.06 2.85 -2.12
C ARG A 317 -28.73 4.20 -2.21
N ALA A 318 -30.07 4.25 -2.06
CA ALA A 318 -30.85 5.49 -2.06
C ALA A 318 -30.40 6.47 -0.97
N TYR A 319 -30.22 5.98 0.26
CA TYR A 319 -29.76 6.82 1.36
C TYR A 319 -28.32 7.32 1.14
N ILE A 320 -27.41 6.45 0.73
CA ILE A 320 -26.02 6.83 0.45
C ILE A 320 -25.96 7.87 -0.67
N GLN A 321 -26.72 7.70 -1.76
CA GLN A 321 -26.82 8.67 -2.83
C GLN A 321 -27.35 10.03 -2.33
N HIS A 322 -28.40 10.02 -1.51
CA HIS A 322 -28.93 11.22 -0.90
C HIS A 322 -27.85 11.98 -0.12
N LEU A 323 -27.11 11.28 0.76
CA LEU A 323 -26.04 11.90 1.54
C LEU A 323 -24.95 12.52 0.66
N ILE A 324 -24.56 11.86 -0.42
CA ILE A 324 -23.54 12.39 -1.36
C ILE A 324 -24.07 13.61 -2.12
N LYS A 325 -25.35 13.63 -2.51
CA LYS A 325 -25.97 14.79 -3.17
C LYS A 325 -26.17 15.96 -2.23
N ALA A 326 -26.45 15.69 -0.96
CA ALA A 326 -26.57 16.67 0.11
C ALA A 326 -25.23 17.13 0.69
N GLU A 327 -24.11 16.62 0.15
CA GLU A 327 -22.73 16.88 0.61
C GLU A 327 -22.48 16.55 2.09
N GLU A 328 -23.24 15.59 2.63
CA GLU A 328 -23.10 15.12 4.01
C GLU A 328 -21.83 14.26 4.18
N LEU A 329 -21.03 14.60 5.18
CA LEU A 329 -19.77 13.87 5.49
C LEU A 329 -20.00 12.39 5.74
N LEU A 330 -21.15 12.02 6.30
CA LEU A 330 -21.50 10.63 6.54
C LEU A 330 -21.52 9.80 5.26
N GLY A 331 -21.97 10.35 4.14
CA GLY A 331 -21.97 9.66 2.85
C GLY A 331 -20.58 9.26 2.40
N LEU A 332 -19.61 10.18 2.47
CA LEU A 332 -18.21 9.93 2.12
C LEU A 332 -17.58 8.87 3.05
N ARG A 333 -17.92 8.94 4.35
CA ARG A 333 -17.44 8.01 5.35
C ARG A 333 -17.99 6.61 5.14
N LEU A 334 -19.28 6.45 4.88
CA LEU A 334 -19.92 5.15 4.62
C LEU A 334 -19.31 4.46 3.38
N ILE A 335 -19.05 5.21 2.30
CA ILE A 335 -18.39 4.66 1.12
C ILE A 335 -16.94 4.26 1.43
N SER A 336 -16.21 5.06 2.25
CA SER A 336 -14.84 4.74 2.66
C SER A 336 -14.77 3.43 3.44
N LEU A 337 -15.69 3.23 4.41
CA LEU A 337 -15.82 1.98 5.19
C LEU A 337 -16.09 0.79 4.26
N HIS A 338 -17.02 0.96 3.31
CA HIS A 338 -17.32 -0.09 2.35
C HIS A 338 -16.14 -0.44 1.46
N ASN A 339 -15.46 0.55 0.87
CA ASN A 339 -14.34 0.32 -0.05
C ASN A 339 -13.14 -0.33 0.65
N LEU A 340 -12.84 0.08 1.89
CA LEU A 340 -11.78 -0.56 2.69
C LEU A 340 -12.12 -2.01 3.00
N PHE A 341 -13.34 -2.26 3.48
CA PHE A 341 -13.81 -3.61 3.75
C PHE A 341 -13.75 -4.48 2.49
N PHE A 342 -14.14 -3.93 1.33
CA PHE A 342 -14.12 -4.64 0.05
C PHE A 342 -12.70 -5.10 -0.32
N ASN A 343 -11.69 -4.23 -0.19
CA ASN A 343 -10.31 -4.59 -0.44
C ASN A 343 -9.79 -5.63 0.56
N LEU A 344 -10.04 -5.43 1.86
CA LEU A 344 -9.64 -6.37 2.91
C LEU A 344 -10.27 -7.75 2.69
N GLU A 345 -11.58 -7.81 2.39
CA GLU A 345 -12.29 -9.07 2.15
C GLU A 345 -11.83 -9.75 0.86
N THR A 346 -11.53 -8.99 -0.21
CA THR A 346 -10.98 -9.55 -1.45
C THR A 346 -9.69 -10.32 -1.17
N LEU A 347 -8.79 -9.76 -0.35
CA LEU A 347 -7.53 -10.43 -0.03
C LEU A 347 -7.70 -11.60 0.95
N ARG A 348 -8.66 -11.54 1.88
CA ARG A 348 -9.03 -12.70 2.71
C ARG A 348 -9.57 -13.85 1.86
N GLN A 349 -10.39 -13.55 0.85
CA GLN A 349 -10.90 -14.56 -0.09
C GLN A 349 -9.76 -15.14 -0.95
N ALA A 350 -8.84 -14.29 -1.43
CA ALA A 350 -7.64 -14.71 -2.15
C ALA A 350 -6.81 -15.70 -1.30
N ARG A 351 -6.53 -15.34 -0.04
CA ARG A 351 -5.80 -16.21 0.90
C ARG A 351 -6.51 -17.56 1.07
N ARG A 352 -7.83 -17.56 1.32
CA ARG A 352 -8.59 -18.81 1.45
C ARG A 352 -8.49 -19.66 0.19
N ALA A 353 -8.62 -19.07 -0.99
CA ALA A 353 -8.51 -19.77 -2.26
C ALA A 353 -7.12 -20.42 -2.44
N ILE A 354 -6.03 -19.74 -2.05
CA ILE A 354 -4.68 -20.31 -2.08
C ILE A 354 -4.56 -21.48 -1.10
N LEU A 355 -4.99 -21.31 0.15
CA LEU A 355 -4.93 -22.35 1.18
C LEU A 355 -5.74 -23.60 0.82
N GLU A 356 -6.83 -23.46 0.08
CA GLU A 356 -7.68 -24.54 -0.38
C GLU A 356 -7.22 -25.16 -1.73
N GLY A 357 -6.22 -24.56 -2.41
CA GLY A 357 -5.76 -25.02 -3.73
C GLY A 357 -6.74 -24.68 -4.87
N ARG A 358 -7.49 -23.59 -4.72
CA ARG A 358 -8.50 -23.10 -5.68
C ARG A 358 -8.14 -21.76 -6.33
N TRP A 359 -6.90 -21.32 -6.17
CA TRP A 359 -6.47 -20.00 -6.63
C TRP A 359 -6.80 -19.75 -8.10
N GLN A 360 -6.46 -20.71 -8.98
CA GLN A 360 -6.61 -20.55 -10.42
C GLN A 360 -8.08 -20.35 -10.85
N SER A 361 -9.00 -21.12 -10.26
CA SER A 361 -10.43 -21.00 -10.56
C SER A 361 -11.00 -19.71 -9.96
N TRP A 362 -10.70 -19.43 -8.69
CA TRP A 362 -11.22 -18.28 -7.99
C TRP A 362 -10.74 -16.95 -8.62
N SER A 363 -9.45 -16.83 -8.93
CA SER A 363 -8.88 -15.60 -9.49
C SER A 363 -9.45 -15.31 -10.88
N ARG A 364 -9.60 -16.34 -11.72
CA ARG A 364 -10.24 -16.20 -13.04
C ARG A 364 -11.69 -15.73 -12.92
N GLU A 365 -12.50 -16.38 -12.08
CA GLU A 365 -13.88 -15.97 -11.83
C GLU A 365 -13.99 -14.54 -11.32
N PHE A 366 -13.11 -14.16 -10.39
CA PHE A 366 -13.06 -12.79 -9.85
C PHE A 366 -12.77 -11.78 -10.95
N LEU A 367 -11.73 -12.00 -11.75
CA LEU A 367 -11.31 -11.09 -12.82
C LEU A 367 -12.34 -10.98 -13.93
N GLU A 368 -12.92 -12.09 -14.38
CA GLU A 368 -13.99 -12.08 -15.39
C GLU A 368 -15.22 -11.29 -14.93
N ARG A 369 -15.63 -11.46 -13.67
CA ARG A 369 -16.76 -10.72 -13.09
C ARG A 369 -16.44 -9.23 -12.96
N TYR A 370 -15.24 -8.89 -12.50
CA TYR A 370 -14.82 -7.50 -12.29
C TYR A 370 -14.71 -6.73 -13.61
N GLN A 371 -14.28 -7.36 -14.69
CA GLN A 371 -14.16 -6.75 -16.02
C GLN A 371 -15.51 -6.45 -16.70
N ARG A 372 -16.56 -7.24 -16.44
CA ARG A 372 -17.89 -7.04 -17.05
C ARG A 372 -18.49 -5.67 -16.76
N GLY A 373 -18.14 -5.06 -15.63
CA GLY A 373 -18.59 -3.70 -15.28
C GLY A 373 -17.80 -2.58 -15.96
N GLY A 374 -16.62 -2.85 -16.53
CA GLY A 374 -15.77 -1.89 -17.23
C GLY A 374 -16.17 -1.66 -18.69
N THR A 375 -16.73 -2.67 -19.36
CA THR A 375 -17.14 -2.61 -20.76
C THR A 375 -18.40 -1.76 -21.01
N SER A 376 -19.20 -1.50 -19.98
CA SER A 376 -20.35 -0.58 -20.08
C SER A 376 -19.99 0.93 -20.09
N LYS A 377 -18.71 1.29 -20.02
CA LYS A 377 -18.27 2.70 -20.05
C LYS A 377 -17.87 3.20 -21.45
N GLU A 378 -17.59 2.33 -22.40
CA GLU A 378 -17.21 2.74 -23.76
C GLU A 378 -18.45 3.02 -24.63
N GLU A 379 -19.63 2.52 -24.27
CA GLU A 379 -20.88 2.75 -25.03
C GLU A 379 -21.66 3.99 -24.59
N GLU A 380 -21.41 4.56 -23.40
CA GLU A 380 -22.11 5.78 -22.90
C GLU A 380 -21.43 7.12 -23.24
N SER A 381 -20.24 7.11 -23.88
CA SER A 381 -19.49 8.35 -24.18
C SER A 381 -19.67 8.90 -25.62
N THR A 382 -20.55 8.34 -26.43
CA THR A 382 -20.77 8.79 -27.83
C THR A 382 -22.05 9.57 -28.08
N ASP A 383 -22.88 9.80 -27.05
CA ASP A 383 -24.11 10.59 -27.21
C ASP A 383 -24.16 11.74 -26.18
N ASP A 384 -23.27 12.74 -26.29
CA ASP A 384 -23.50 14.11 -25.83
C ASP A 384 -22.45 15.03 -26.49
N VAL A 385 -22.84 15.56 -27.67
CA VAL A 385 -22.24 16.73 -28.31
C VAL A 385 -23.10 17.93 -28.03
#